data_1884ff2229c1396842214f527b7fb2cb
#
_entry.id   1884ff2229c1396842214f527b7fb2cb
#
_cell.length_a   1.000
_cell.length_b   1.000
_cell.length_c   1.000
_cell.angle_alpha   90.00
_cell.angle_beta   90.00
_cell.angle_gamma   90.00
#
_symmetry.space_group_name_H-M   'P 1'
#
loop_
_entity.id
_entity.type
_entity.pdbx_description
1 polymer ?
#
loop_
_entity_poly.entity_id
_entity_poly.type
_entity_poly.pdbx_seq_one_letter_code
_entity_poly.pdbx_strand_id
1 'polypeptide(L)'
;MRMWLWSAATTAARAPLTSVKHAGLPWELGLAETQQTLVLNKLRSRVRLQVDGQLRTGRDVVMAALLGAEEFGFGTAILVSIGCAMLRRCHENTCPVGVATQDPALRAKFSGKPEYVINYLRFVAQETREILASLGLRSLDEAVGRADLLSVNRAIDFYKARHLDFSSILHAAEGDGRRFDPSFEKEPLDNYDRRHLLPALKPLLEKGEKTELCRDVRNVDRTVGTELSGELVMKFG
;
A
#
# COMPACT_ATOMS: atom_id res chain seq x y z
N MET A 1 9.67 -2.55 7.04
CA MET A 1 8.24 -2.86 7.31
C MET A 1 7.41 -2.20 6.23
N ARG A 2 6.51 -2.92 5.59
CA ARG A 2 5.56 -2.32 4.64
C ARG A 2 4.32 -1.91 5.42
N MET A 3 3.97 -0.65 5.37
CA MET A 3 2.71 -0.15 5.93
C MET A 3 1.74 0.09 4.78
N TRP A 4 0.65 -0.66 4.79
CA TRP A 4 -0.42 -0.51 3.84
C TRP A 4 -1.36 0.58 4.33
N LEU A 5 -1.41 1.69 3.62
CA LEU A 5 -2.45 2.67 3.80
C LEU A 5 -3.64 2.28 2.92
N TRP A 6 -4.59 1.67 3.55
CA TRP A 6 -5.91 1.56 2.97
C TRP A 6 -6.63 2.89 3.19
N SER A 7 -6.66 3.71 2.17
CA SER A 7 -7.69 4.73 2.15
C SER A 7 -9.02 3.98 1.99
N ALA A 8 -9.83 4.02 3.03
CA ALA A 8 -11.05 3.21 3.11
C ALA A 8 -12.08 3.50 2.02
N ALA A 9 -11.85 4.55 1.23
CA ALA A 9 -12.90 5.12 0.41
C ALA A 9 -13.30 4.32 -0.81
N THR A 10 -12.43 3.49 -1.41
CA THR A 10 -12.83 3.12 -2.78
C THR A 10 -12.12 1.93 -3.37
N THR A 11 -11.34 1.23 -2.63
CA THR A 11 -10.21 0.53 -3.20
C THR A 11 -10.42 -0.91 -3.53
N ALA A 12 -11.42 -1.57 -2.97
CA ALA A 12 -11.71 -2.90 -3.44
C ALA A 12 -12.29 -2.79 -4.86
N ALA A 13 -11.52 -3.20 -5.85
CA ALA A 13 -11.96 -3.26 -7.24
C ALA A 13 -13.31 -3.97 -7.40
N ARG A 14 -13.69 -4.78 -6.42
CA ARG A 14 -14.95 -5.53 -6.31
C ARG A 14 -15.96 -4.95 -5.31
N ALA A 15 -15.67 -3.81 -4.67
CA ALA A 15 -16.57 -3.25 -3.68
C ALA A 15 -17.93 -2.88 -4.30
N PRO A 16 -19.03 -3.10 -3.57
CA PRO A 16 -20.36 -2.64 -3.95
C PRO A 16 -20.39 -1.12 -4.15
N LEU A 17 -21.26 -0.65 -5.05
CA LEU A 17 -21.33 0.77 -5.38
C LEU A 17 -21.63 1.66 -4.17
N THR A 18 -22.40 1.15 -3.21
CA THR A 18 -22.70 1.84 -1.94
C THR A 18 -21.44 2.12 -1.13
N SER A 19 -20.56 1.12 -0.99
CA SER A 19 -19.27 1.30 -0.30
C SER A 19 -18.37 2.30 -1.04
N VAL A 20 -18.32 2.21 -2.37
CA VAL A 20 -17.52 3.14 -3.20
C VAL A 20 -17.98 4.60 -3.05
N LYS A 21 -19.30 4.82 -2.87
CA LYS A 21 -19.85 6.18 -2.78
C LYS A 21 -19.87 6.77 -1.38
N HIS A 22 -19.93 5.94 -0.35
CA HIS A 22 -20.27 6.39 1.00
C HIS A 22 -19.29 5.98 2.10
N ALA A 23 -18.28 5.18 1.80
CA ALA A 23 -17.29 4.75 2.78
C ALA A 23 -15.93 5.41 2.55
N GLY A 24 -15.32 5.91 3.63
CA GLY A 24 -13.94 6.40 3.66
C GLY A 24 -13.75 7.84 3.17
N LEU A 25 -12.49 8.24 3.15
CA LEU A 25 -12.02 9.56 2.73
C LEU A 25 -11.18 9.46 1.46
N PRO A 26 -10.96 10.56 0.71
CA PRO A 26 -10.00 10.59 -0.38
C PRO A 26 -8.61 10.13 0.08
N TRP A 27 -7.94 9.36 -0.77
CA TRP A 27 -6.60 8.82 -0.44
C TRP A 27 -5.56 9.92 -0.23
N GLU A 28 -5.73 11.06 -0.88
CA GLU A 28 -4.85 12.23 -0.76
C GLU A 28 -4.77 12.73 0.69
N LEU A 29 -5.90 12.78 1.38
CA LEU A 29 -5.97 13.16 2.80
C LEU A 29 -5.22 12.17 3.68
N GLY A 30 -5.57 10.89 3.56
CA GLY A 30 -4.97 9.84 4.39
C GLY A 30 -3.46 9.68 4.15
N LEU A 31 -3.01 9.84 2.90
CA LEU A 31 -1.60 9.75 2.54
C LEU A 31 -0.82 10.94 3.11
N ALA A 32 -1.30 12.17 2.92
CA ALA A 32 -0.66 13.38 3.44
C ALA A 32 -0.54 13.36 4.96
N GLU A 33 -1.64 13.03 5.66
CA GLU A 33 -1.66 12.91 7.11
C GLU A 33 -0.67 11.85 7.62
N THR A 34 -0.63 10.70 6.97
CA THR A 34 0.29 9.63 7.35
C THR A 34 1.73 10.00 7.09
N GLN A 35 2.05 10.56 5.92
CA GLN A 35 3.39 11.04 5.59
C GLN A 35 3.88 12.03 6.65
N GLN A 36 3.09 13.06 6.94
CA GLN A 36 3.43 14.10 7.92
C GLN A 36 3.61 13.50 9.32
N THR A 37 2.68 12.65 9.77
CA THR A 37 2.76 12.00 11.08
C THR A 37 4.03 11.16 11.21
N LEU A 38 4.38 10.38 10.20
CA LEU A 38 5.59 9.56 10.21
C LEU A 38 6.86 10.41 10.22
N VAL A 39 6.90 11.51 9.46
CA VAL A 39 8.04 12.42 9.44
C VAL A 39 8.23 13.09 10.81
N LEU A 40 7.16 13.66 11.38
CA LEU A 40 7.20 14.34 12.68
C LEU A 40 7.62 13.40 13.82
N ASN A 41 7.27 12.11 13.74
CA ASN A 41 7.64 11.10 14.73
C ASN A 41 8.96 10.36 14.41
N LYS A 42 9.72 10.78 13.40
CA LYS A 42 10.97 10.13 12.97
C LYS A 42 10.82 8.63 12.62
N LEU A 43 9.66 8.27 12.12
CA LEU A 43 9.32 6.90 11.74
C LEU A 43 9.32 6.69 10.21
N ARG A 44 9.41 7.77 9.43
CA ARG A 44 9.22 7.70 7.98
C ARG A 44 10.27 6.83 7.28
N SER A 45 11.51 6.90 7.70
CA SER A 45 12.61 6.09 7.15
C SER A 45 12.43 4.59 7.38
N ARG A 46 11.60 4.19 8.35
CA ARG A 46 11.42 2.80 8.76
C ARG A 46 10.40 2.01 7.93
N VAL A 47 9.58 2.70 7.15
CA VAL A 47 8.42 2.09 6.46
C VAL A 47 8.32 2.57 5.02
N ARG A 48 7.87 1.70 4.11
CA ARG A 48 7.43 2.08 2.76
C ARG A 48 5.93 2.39 2.82
N LEU A 49 5.53 3.51 2.21
CA LEU A 49 4.13 3.87 2.08
C LEU A 49 3.60 3.39 0.74
N GLN A 50 2.55 2.60 0.81
CA GLN A 50 1.79 2.21 -0.37
C GLN A 50 0.43 2.91 -0.36
N VAL A 51 0.05 3.47 -1.50
CA VAL A 51 -1.28 4.02 -1.71
C VAL A 51 -2.05 3.14 -2.70
N ASP A 52 -3.31 2.92 -2.40
CA ASP A 52 -4.29 2.31 -3.29
C ASP A 52 -5.60 3.11 -3.18
N GLY A 53 -6.22 3.44 -4.31
CA GLY A 53 -7.44 4.25 -4.30
C GLY A 53 -7.73 4.90 -5.64
N GLN A 54 -8.19 4.12 -6.61
CA GLN A 54 -8.57 4.62 -7.94
C GLN A 54 -7.45 5.32 -8.72
N LEU A 55 -6.19 4.95 -8.50
CA LEU A 55 -5.11 5.41 -9.35
C LEU A 55 -5.34 4.93 -10.78
N ARG A 56 -5.20 5.81 -11.76
CA ARG A 56 -5.52 5.54 -13.17
C ARG A 56 -4.46 6.04 -14.14
N THR A 57 -3.77 7.10 -13.81
CA THR A 57 -2.88 7.83 -14.72
C THR A 57 -1.50 8.02 -14.09
N GLY A 58 -0.51 8.38 -14.90
CA GLY A 58 0.81 8.79 -14.41
C GLY A 58 0.74 10.04 -13.54
N ARG A 59 -0.25 10.92 -13.82
CA ARG A 59 -0.49 12.07 -12.94
C ARG A 59 -0.88 11.66 -11.52
N ASP A 60 -1.77 10.66 -11.37
CA ASP A 60 -2.15 10.17 -10.04
C ASP A 60 -0.94 9.59 -9.30
N VAL A 61 -0.07 8.86 -10.02
CA VAL A 61 1.19 8.33 -9.47
C VAL A 61 2.10 9.44 -8.98
N VAL A 62 2.31 10.50 -9.79
CA VAL A 62 3.17 11.62 -9.39
C VAL A 62 2.57 12.38 -8.22
N MET A 63 1.26 12.66 -8.23
CA MET A 63 0.60 13.31 -7.09
C MET A 63 0.75 12.49 -5.81
N ALA A 64 0.56 11.18 -5.89
CA ALA A 64 0.73 10.28 -4.76
C ALA A 64 2.20 10.26 -4.27
N ALA A 65 3.18 10.24 -5.18
CA ALA A 65 4.59 10.33 -4.81
C ALA A 65 4.90 11.65 -4.09
N LEU A 66 4.44 12.77 -4.63
CA LEU A 66 4.63 14.09 -4.01
C LEU A 66 4.02 14.17 -2.60
N LEU A 67 2.91 13.46 -2.35
CA LEU A 67 2.29 13.35 -1.02
C LEU A 67 2.92 12.27 -0.13
N GLY A 68 3.91 11.50 -0.63
CA GLY A 68 4.70 10.59 0.17
C GLY A 68 4.61 9.09 -0.16
N ALA A 69 3.86 8.67 -1.18
CA ALA A 69 3.81 7.27 -1.58
C ALA A 69 5.07 6.83 -2.31
N GLU A 70 5.47 5.59 -2.08
CA GLU A 70 6.59 4.90 -2.75
C GLU A 70 6.12 3.67 -3.53
N GLU A 71 4.95 3.15 -3.21
CA GLU A 71 4.31 2.01 -3.88
C GLU A 71 2.87 2.38 -4.26
N PHE A 72 2.42 1.90 -5.42
CA PHE A 72 1.16 2.32 -6.04
C PHE A 72 0.31 1.11 -6.40
N GLY A 73 -0.89 1.01 -5.83
CA GLY A 73 -1.82 -0.08 -6.08
C GLY A 73 -2.84 0.27 -7.17
N PHE A 74 -2.97 -0.59 -8.18
CA PHE A 74 -3.93 -0.46 -9.25
C PHE A 74 -4.92 -1.62 -9.20
N GLY A 75 -6.19 -1.33 -8.92
CA GLY A 75 -7.24 -2.34 -8.91
C GLY A 75 -8.21 -2.20 -10.08
N THR A 76 -9.10 -1.22 -10.00
CA THR A 76 -10.16 -1.00 -11.00
C THR A 76 -9.61 -0.72 -12.40
N ALA A 77 -8.54 0.05 -12.52
CA ALA A 77 -7.94 0.39 -13.80
C ALA A 77 -7.43 -0.85 -14.55
N ILE A 78 -6.81 -1.79 -13.83
CA ILE A 78 -6.39 -3.07 -14.40
C ILE A 78 -7.59 -3.90 -14.86
N LEU A 79 -8.66 -3.96 -14.05
CA LEU A 79 -9.88 -4.67 -14.46
C LEU A 79 -10.51 -4.06 -15.71
N VAL A 80 -10.54 -2.73 -15.80
CA VAL A 80 -11.08 -2.03 -16.99
C VAL A 80 -10.24 -2.32 -18.23
N SER A 81 -8.91 -2.34 -18.10
CA SER A 81 -8.02 -2.63 -19.24
C SER A 81 -8.24 -4.03 -19.84
N ILE A 82 -8.76 -4.99 -19.06
CA ILE A 82 -9.10 -6.34 -19.53
C ILE A 82 -10.58 -6.53 -19.85
N GLY A 83 -11.35 -5.44 -19.95
CA GLY A 83 -12.74 -5.46 -20.41
C GLY A 83 -13.81 -5.48 -19.31
N CYS A 84 -13.49 -5.07 -18.09
CA CYS A 84 -14.47 -4.94 -17.02
C CYS A 84 -15.48 -3.82 -17.34
N ALA A 85 -16.78 -4.12 -17.31
CA ALA A 85 -17.86 -3.19 -17.56
C ALA A 85 -18.26 -2.32 -16.34
N MET A 86 -17.55 -2.45 -15.22
CA MET A 86 -17.74 -1.67 -13.98
C MET A 86 -19.15 -1.72 -13.38
N LEU A 87 -19.87 -2.83 -13.52
CA LEU A 87 -21.22 -3.00 -12.96
C LEU A 87 -21.25 -3.09 -11.43
N ARG A 88 -20.10 -3.33 -10.80
CA ARG A 88 -19.97 -3.44 -9.33
C ARG A 88 -20.82 -4.54 -8.68
N ARG A 89 -21.13 -5.61 -9.42
CA ARG A 89 -21.85 -6.80 -8.95
C ARG A 89 -20.94 -8.03 -8.90
N CYS A 90 -19.65 -7.82 -8.67
CA CYS A 90 -18.64 -8.89 -8.70
C CYS A 90 -18.85 -9.95 -7.61
N HIS A 91 -19.55 -9.63 -6.53
CA HIS A 91 -19.86 -10.52 -5.42
C HIS A 91 -21.06 -11.45 -5.70
N GLU A 92 -21.82 -11.18 -6.77
CA GLU A 92 -23.04 -11.93 -7.10
C GLU A 92 -22.81 -13.10 -8.08
N ASN A 93 -21.57 -13.32 -8.52
CA ASN A 93 -21.22 -14.33 -9.54
C ASN A 93 -21.93 -14.16 -10.90
N THR A 94 -22.45 -12.96 -11.19
CA THR A 94 -23.25 -12.65 -12.39
C THR A 94 -22.54 -11.74 -13.38
N CYS A 95 -21.21 -11.71 -13.39
CA CYS A 95 -20.43 -10.82 -14.25
C CYS A 95 -20.65 -11.12 -15.74
N PRO A 96 -21.32 -10.25 -16.51
CA PRO A 96 -21.71 -10.52 -17.88
C PRO A 96 -20.53 -10.56 -18.87
N VAL A 97 -19.39 -9.99 -18.49
CA VAL A 97 -18.15 -9.96 -19.30
C VAL A 97 -17.12 -11.01 -18.85
N GLY A 98 -17.48 -11.87 -17.92
CA GLY A 98 -16.63 -13.00 -17.52
C GLY A 98 -15.44 -12.70 -16.64
N VAL A 99 -15.19 -11.44 -16.26
CA VAL A 99 -14.01 -11.05 -15.46
C VAL A 99 -14.05 -11.56 -14.02
N ALA A 100 -15.26 -11.56 -13.41
CA ALA A 100 -15.43 -11.88 -12.00
C ALA A 100 -16.62 -12.81 -11.78
N THR A 101 -16.53 -14.04 -12.34
CA THR A 101 -17.55 -15.06 -12.20
C THR A 101 -16.92 -16.44 -12.26
N GLN A 102 -17.57 -17.43 -11.64
CA GLN A 102 -17.24 -18.85 -11.75
C GLN A 102 -18.20 -19.60 -12.70
N ASP A 103 -19.27 -18.93 -13.16
CA ASP A 103 -20.19 -19.51 -14.15
C ASP A 103 -19.46 -19.78 -15.46
N PRO A 104 -19.44 -21.03 -15.98
CA PRO A 104 -18.69 -21.39 -17.19
C PRO A 104 -19.16 -20.63 -18.44
N ALA A 105 -20.47 -20.39 -18.57
CA ALA A 105 -21.05 -19.71 -19.74
C ALA A 105 -20.69 -18.22 -19.73
N LEU A 106 -20.61 -17.60 -18.55
CA LEU A 106 -20.19 -16.22 -18.42
C LEU A 106 -18.66 -16.10 -18.55
N ARG A 107 -17.89 -17.02 -17.99
CA ARG A 107 -16.42 -17.07 -18.15
C ARG A 107 -15.99 -17.17 -19.61
N ALA A 108 -16.72 -17.92 -20.42
CA ALA A 108 -16.44 -18.07 -21.85
C ALA A 108 -16.51 -16.74 -22.62
N LYS A 109 -17.17 -15.71 -22.06
CA LYS A 109 -17.23 -14.36 -22.65
C LYS A 109 -16.02 -13.48 -22.36
N PHE A 110 -15.12 -13.93 -21.48
CA PHE A 110 -13.92 -13.15 -21.14
C PHE A 110 -12.96 -13.08 -22.32
N SER A 111 -12.70 -11.86 -22.79
CA SER A 111 -11.84 -11.55 -23.94
C SER A 111 -10.57 -10.78 -23.58
N GLY A 112 -10.30 -10.59 -22.28
CA GLY A 112 -9.11 -9.85 -21.82
C GLY A 112 -7.82 -10.59 -22.16
N LYS A 113 -6.77 -9.82 -22.45
CA LYS A 113 -5.44 -10.32 -22.76
C LYS A 113 -4.40 -9.68 -21.85
N PRO A 114 -3.32 -10.40 -21.47
CA PRO A 114 -2.25 -9.83 -20.63
C PRO A 114 -1.61 -8.58 -21.24
N GLU A 115 -1.52 -8.52 -22.58
CA GLU A 115 -0.92 -7.41 -23.32
C GLU A 115 -1.64 -6.07 -23.05
N TYR A 116 -2.95 -6.11 -22.79
CA TYR A 116 -3.70 -4.90 -22.47
C TYR A 116 -3.24 -4.29 -21.16
N VAL A 117 -2.99 -5.11 -20.14
CA VAL A 117 -2.45 -4.68 -18.85
C VAL A 117 -1.02 -4.16 -19.01
N ILE A 118 -0.19 -4.90 -19.73
CA ILE A 118 1.20 -4.51 -19.98
C ILE A 118 1.27 -3.15 -20.66
N ASN A 119 0.49 -2.94 -21.71
CA ASN A 119 0.47 -1.68 -22.45
C ASN A 119 -0.08 -0.54 -21.58
N TYR A 120 -1.16 -0.79 -20.84
CA TYR A 120 -1.71 0.19 -19.92
C TYR A 120 -0.68 0.66 -18.89
N LEU A 121 0.01 -0.26 -18.22
CA LEU A 121 1.04 0.08 -17.23
C LEU A 121 2.26 0.78 -17.86
N ARG A 122 2.62 0.43 -19.09
CA ARG A 122 3.67 1.15 -19.85
C ARG A 122 3.26 2.59 -20.12
N PHE A 123 2.01 2.84 -20.50
CA PHE A 123 1.52 4.21 -20.73
C PHE A 123 1.50 5.01 -19.42
N VAL A 124 1.05 4.43 -18.31
CA VAL A 124 1.12 5.07 -16.98
C VAL A 124 2.56 5.41 -16.61
N ALA A 125 3.49 4.49 -16.82
CA ALA A 125 4.91 4.72 -16.52
C ALA A 125 5.52 5.81 -17.43
N GLN A 126 5.15 5.85 -18.70
CA GLN A 126 5.63 6.86 -19.64
C GLN A 126 5.09 8.25 -19.27
N GLU A 127 3.79 8.38 -18.98
CA GLU A 127 3.19 9.63 -18.52
C GLU A 127 3.85 10.11 -17.21
N THR A 128 4.06 9.19 -16.26
CA THR A 128 4.77 9.48 -15.01
C THR A 128 6.14 10.09 -15.30
N ARG A 129 6.91 9.47 -16.20
CA ARG A 129 8.25 9.94 -16.58
C ARG A 129 8.21 11.32 -17.21
N GLU A 130 7.25 11.60 -18.07
CA GLU A 130 7.09 12.90 -18.73
C GLU A 130 6.76 14.01 -17.73
N ILE A 131 5.87 13.72 -16.77
CA ILE A 131 5.53 14.68 -15.70
C ILE A 131 6.74 14.92 -14.79
N LEU A 132 7.46 13.88 -14.35
CA LEU A 132 8.68 14.04 -13.56
C LEU A 132 9.71 14.91 -14.29
N ALA A 133 9.92 14.67 -15.58
CA ALA A 133 10.82 15.45 -16.41
C ALA A 133 10.40 16.94 -16.48
N SER A 134 9.11 17.22 -16.60
CA SER A 134 8.58 18.59 -16.60
C SER A 134 8.80 19.32 -15.26
N LEU A 135 8.85 18.56 -14.16
CA LEU A 135 9.16 19.07 -12.83
C LEU A 135 10.67 19.16 -12.54
N GLY A 136 11.52 18.74 -13.48
CA GLY A 136 12.98 18.68 -13.31
C GLY A 136 13.45 17.55 -12.38
N LEU A 137 12.61 16.53 -12.15
CA LEU A 137 12.93 15.39 -11.31
C LEU A 137 13.42 14.21 -12.17
N ARG A 138 14.42 13.46 -11.67
CA ARG A 138 15.06 12.34 -12.38
C ARG A 138 14.44 10.99 -12.03
N SER A 139 13.78 10.89 -10.87
CA SER A 139 13.22 9.65 -10.38
C SER A 139 11.99 9.89 -9.50
N LEU A 140 11.18 8.84 -9.27
CA LEU A 140 10.11 8.88 -8.28
C LEU A 140 10.65 9.11 -6.87
N ASP A 141 11.81 8.57 -6.54
CA ASP A 141 12.47 8.76 -5.25
C ASP A 141 12.73 10.23 -4.93
N GLU A 142 13.08 11.04 -5.93
CA GLU A 142 13.24 12.48 -5.77
C GLU A 142 11.92 13.20 -5.52
N ALA A 143 10.81 12.66 -6.05
CA ALA A 143 9.48 13.21 -5.90
C ALA A 143 8.84 12.93 -4.54
N VAL A 144 9.23 11.82 -3.88
CA VAL A 144 8.56 11.37 -2.64
C VAL A 144 8.57 12.45 -1.56
N GLY A 145 7.38 12.83 -1.10
CA GLY A 145 7.18 13.81 -0.03
C GLY A 145 7.48 15.27 -0.41
N ARG A 146 7.57 15.58 -1.72
CA ARG A 146 7.76 16.93 -2.24
C ARG A 146 6.42 17.65 -2.43
N ALA A 147 5.58 17.67 -1.39
CA ALA A 147 4.29 18.38 -1.41
C ALA A 147 4.41 19.86 -1.78
N ASP A 148 5.60 20.46 -1.58
CA ASP A 148 5.95 21.82 -2.01
C ASP A 148 5.84 22.05 -3.52
N LEU A 149 5.89 21.00 -4.34
CA LEU A 149 5.69 21.08 -5.79
C LEU A 149 4.21 21.05 -6.21
N LEU A 150 3.30 20.85 -5.27
CA LEU A 150 1.86 20.89 -5.52
C LEU A 150 1.31 22.30 -5.26
N SER A 151 0.45 22.75 -6.14
CA SER A 151 -0.27 24.02 -5.97
C SER A 151 -1.77 23.82 -6.20
N VAL A 152 -2.57 24.57 -5.48
CA VAL A 152 -4.03 24.59 -5.70
C VAL A 152 -4.31 25.30 -7.03
N ASN A 153 -5.04 24.63 -7.92
CA ASN A 153 -5.49 25.26 -9.16
C ASN A 153 -6.61 26.26 -8.88
N ARG A 154 -6.25 27.53 -8.75
CA ARG A 154 -7.19 28.62 -8.49
C ARG A 154 -8.10 28.97 -9.70
N ALA A 155 -7.83 28.40 -10.88
CA ALA A 155 -8.66 28.61 -12.06
C ALA A 155 -9.99 27.83 -12.02
N ILE A 156 -10.12 26.88 -11.10
CA ILE A 156 -11.37 26.14 -10.90
C ILE A 156 -12.28 26.97 -9.98
N ASP A 157 -13.12 27.80 -10.58
CA ASP A 157 -14.15 28.55 -9.85
C ASP A 157 -15.41 27.68 -9.64
N PHE A 158 -15.29 26.66 -8.82
CA PHE A 158 -16.42 25.82 -8.42
C PHE A 158 -16.91 26.25 -7.04
N TYR A 159 -18.17 26.62 -6.92
CA TYR A 159 -18.73 27.24 -5.71
C TYR A 159 -18.54 26.40 -4.43
N LYS A 160 -18.56 25.07 -4.53
CA LYS A 160 -18.30 24.15 -3.40
C LYS A 160 -16.83 24.07 -3.01
N ALA A 161 -15.92 24.41 -3.91
CA ALA A 161 -14.48 24.35 -3.66
C ALA A 161 -13.90 25.67 -3.12
N ARG A 162 -14.63 26.78 -3.19
CA ARG A 162 -14.16 28.12 -2.77
C ARG A 162 -13.71 28.20 -1.31
N HIS A 163 -14.28 27.33 -0.46
CA HIS A 163 -14.02 27.33 0.98
C HIS A 163 -13.09 26.20 1.42
N LEU A 164 -12.56 25.40 0.47
CA LEU A 164 -11.63 24.33 0.79
C LEU A 164 -10.23 24.91 0.99
N ASP A 165 -9.67 24.65 2.16
CA ASP A 165 -8.27 24.93 2.48
C ASP A 165 -7.45 23.65 2.37
N PHE A 166 -6.51 23.62 1.44
CA PHE A 166 -5.59 22.49 1.23
C PHE A 166 -4.22 22.71 1.89
N SER A 167 -4.02 23.77 2.64
CA SER A 167 -2.71 24.12 3.22
C SER A 167 -2.17 23.00 4.10
N SER A 168 -3.02 22.35 4.88
CA SER A 168 -2.62 21.22 5.72
C SER A 168 -2.19 19.98 4.93
N ILE A 169 -2.82 19.69 3.79
CA ILE A 169 -2.46 18.56 2.94
C ILE A 169 -1.16 18.82 2.18
N LEU A 170 -0.97 20.07 1.74
CA LEU A 170 0.20 20.50 0.96
C LEU A 170 1.39 20.90 1.85
N HIS A 171 1.25 20.79 3.16
CA HIS A 171 2.34 21.07 4.09
C HIS A 171 3.40 19.97 4.03
N ALA A 172 4.64 20.36 3.73
CA ALA A 172 5.80 19.49 3.81
C ALA A 172 6.33 19.50 5.24
N ALA A 173 6.09 18.45 6.01
CA ALA A 173 6.62 18.34 7.37
C ALA A 173 8.13 18.26 7.37
N GLU A 174 8.76 18.99 8.29
CA GLU A 174 10.22 18.96 8.50
C GLU A 174 10.61 17.76 9.39
N GLY A 175 11.64 17.01 9.01
CA GLY A 175 12.13 15.85 9.77
C GLY A 175 13.25 15.09 9.08
N ASP A 176 13.68 13.98 9.68
CA ASP A 176 14.87 13.20 9.33
C ASP A 176 14.67 12.28 8.09
N GLY A 177 13.93 12.73 7.11
CA GLY A 177 13.75 11.95 5.89
C GLY A 177 12.30 11.94 5.39
N ARG A 178 12.15 11.85 4.08
CA ARG A 178 10.85 11.91 3.38
C ARG A 178 10.40 10.57 2.83
N ARG A 179 11.26 9.56 2.87
CA ARG A 179 11.03 8.23 2.28
C ARG A 179 11.67 7.12 3.10
N PHE A 180 11.42 5.89 2.73
CA PHE A 180 12.06 4.72 3.30
C PHE A 180 13.59 4.75 3.08
N ASP A 181 14.33 4.47 4.14
CA ASP A 181 15.78 4.30 4.09
C ASP A 181 16.10 2.79 4.11
N PRO A 182 16.65 2.22 3.03
CA PRO A 182 17.01 0.81 3.00
C PRO A 182 18.19 0.47 3.94
N SER A 183 18.98 1.46 4.34
CA SER A 183 20.07 1.28 5.31
C SER A 183 19.59 1.22 6.75
N PHE A 184 18.29 1.48 7.00
CA PHE A 184 17.73 1.39 8.34
C PHE A 184 17.85 -0.04 8.89
N GLU A 185 18.77 -0.21 9.82
CA GLU A 185 18.92 -1.47 10.56
C GLU A 185 17.76 -1.61 11.55
N LYS A 186 17.03 -2.70 11.44
CA LYS A 186 16.07 -3.07 12.47
C LYS A 186 16.82 -3.46 13.72
N GLU A 187 16.54 -2.82 14.83
CA GLU A 187 16.94 -3.38 16.12
C GLU A 187 16.45 -4.81 16.22
N PRO A 188 17.30 -5.73 16.71
CA PRO A 188 16.87 -7.09 16.96
C PRO A 188 15.60 -7.08 17.82
N LEU A 189 14.59 -7.83 17.39
CA LEU A 189 13.36 -7.94 18.17
C LEU A 189 13.71 -8.54 19.55
N ASP A 190 13.58 -7.76 20.60
CA ASP A 190 13.62 -8.26 21.97
C ASP A 190 12.24 -8.83 22.31
N ASN A 191 12.02 -10.09 21.94
CA ASN A 191 10.74 -10.77 22.14
C ASN A 191 10.88 -11.92 23.15
N TYR A 192 9.76 -12.52 23.53
CA TYR A 192 9.69 -13.62 24.48
C TYR A 192 10.51 -14.84 24.02
N ASP A 193 10.48 -15.15 22.72
CA ASP A 193 11.20 -16.28 22.15
C ASP A 193 12.71 -16.14 22.35
N ARG A 194 13.28 -14.98 22.05
CA ARG A 194 14.72 -14.71 22.22
C ARG A 194 15.15 -14.68 23.67
N ARG A 195 14.31 -14.13 24.54
CA ARG A 195 14.64 -14.06 25.98
C ARG A 195 14.52 -15.40 26.70
N HIS A 196 13.53 -16.21 26.31
CA HIS A 196 13.14 -17.37 27.11
C HIS A 196 13.10 -18.70 26.36
N LEU A 197 12.52 -18.75 25.14
CA LEU A 197 12.30 -20.02 24.44
C LEU A 197 13.56 -20.52 23.73
N LEU A 198 14.20 -19.69 22.90
CA LEU A 198 15.37 -20.12 22.13
C LEU A 198 16.54 -20.59 23.05
N PRO A 199 16.87 -19.88 24.14
CA PRO A 199 17.90 -20.37 25.07
C PRO A 199 17.52 -21.67 25.78
N ALA A 200 16.26 -21.79 26.24
CA ALA A 200 15.80 -22.95 26.98
C ALA A 200 15.66 -24.20 26.08
N LEU A 201 15.33 -24.02 24.80
CA LEU A 201 15.10 -25.09 23.83
C LEU A 201 16.32 -25.34 22.92
N LYS A 202 17.50 -24.86 23.32
CA LYS A 202 18.75 -25.07 22.58
C LYS A 202 19.03 -26.55 22.28
N PRO A 203 18.82 -27.52 23.20
CA PRO A 203 19.01 -28.96 22.91
C PRO A 203 18.08 -29.45 21.78
N LEU A 204 16.84 -29.00 21.74
CA LEU A 204 15.92 -29.31 20.65
C LEU A 204 16.43 -28.74 19.33
N LEU A 205 16.85 -27.48 19.31
CA LEU A 205 17.35 -26.81 18.12
C LEU A 205 18.66 -27.38 17.58
N GLU A 206 19.56 -27.81 18.43
CA GLU A 206 20.89 -28.32 18.03
C GLU A 206 20.90 -29.81 17.71
N LYS A 207 20.16 -30.62 18.48
CA LYS A 207 20.23 -32.07 18.43
C LYS A 207 18.93 -32.78 18.10
N GLY A 208 17.82 -32.04 17.98
CA GLY A 208 16.49 -32.62 17.78
C GLY A 208 15.94 -33.34 19.02
N GLU A 209 16.50 -33.08 20.20
CA GLU A 209 16.06 -33.73 21.43
C GLU A 209 14.67 -33.26 21.86
N LYS A 210 13.76 -34.21 22.12
CA LYS A 210 12.42 -33.88 22.58
C LYS A 210 12.52 -33.15 23.93
N THR A 211 12.00 -31.94 23.94
CA THR A 211 12.08 -31.07 25.12
C THR A 211 10.69 -30.55 25.46
N GLU A 212 10.35 -30.52 26.74
CA GLU A 212 9.09 -29.94 27.24
C GLU A 212 9.42 -28.72 28.09
N LEU A 213 8.71 -27.63 27.86
CA LEU A 213 8.91 -26.37 28.57
C LEU A 213 7.54 -25.77 28.93
N CYS A 214 7.37 -25.53 30.24
CA CYS A 214 6.21 -24.81 30.75
C CYS A 214 6.65 -23.42 31.27
N ARG A 215 6.04 -22.36 30.84
CA ARG A 215 6.37 -20.97 31.20
C ARG A 215 5.12 -20.11 31.25
N ASP A 216 5.13 -19.14 32.16
CA ASP A 216 4.09 -18.11 32.21
C ASP A 216 4.26 -17.11 31.08
N VAL A 217 3.13 -16.76 30.44
CA VAL A 217 3.04 -15.79 29.36
C VAL A 217 2.09 -14.69 29.78
N ARG A 218 2.46 -13.43 29.52
CA ARG A 218 1.65 -12.26 29.83
C ARG A 218 1.04 -11.65 28.58
N ASN A 219 0.06 -10.81 28.74
CA ASN A 219 -0.63 -10.13 27.64
C ASN A 219 0.30 -9.20 26.80
N VAL A 220 1.44 -8.80 27.36
CA VAL A 220 2.48 -8.01 26.68
C VAL A 220 3.38 -8.87 25.80
N ASP A 221 3.44 -10.18 26.05
CA ASP A 221 4.27 -11.11 25.29
C ASP A 221 3.53 -11.47 24.00
N ARG A 222 3.90 -10.83 22.90
CA ARG A 222 3.27 -11.03 21.60
C ARG A 222 4.02 -12.05 20.77
N THR A 223 3.30 -12.77 19.92
CA THR A 223 3.86 -13.71 18.93
C THR A 223 4.75 -14.81 19.54
N VAL A 224 4.45 -15.26 20.78
CA VAL A 224 5.17 -16.32 21.47
C VAL A 224 5.22 -17.60 20.62
N GLY A 225 6.41 -18.18 20.46
CA GLY A 225 6.64 -19.38 19.67
C GLY A 225 6.82 -19.16 18.17
N THR A 226 6.62 -17.95 17.66
CA THR A 226 6.70 -17.67 16.21
C THR A 226 8.14 -17.76 15.69
N GLU A 227 9.10 -17.18 16.40
CA GLU A 227 10.51 -17.23 16.02
C GLU A 227 11.08 -18.64 16.21
N LEU A 228 10.72 -19.30 17.31
CA LEU A 228 11.06 -20.70 17.55
C LEU A 228 10.55 -21.62 16.44
N SER A 229 9.29 -21.45 16.02
CA SER A 229 8.71 -22.22 14.92
C SER A 229 9.46 -21.98 13.60
N GLY A 230 9.85 -20.74 13.32
CA GLY A 230 10.67 -20.41 12.16
C GLY A 230 12.03 -21.10 12.17
N GLU A 231 12.73 -21.08 13.32
CA GLU A 231 14.02 -21.76 13.49
C GLU A 231 13.91 -23.28 13.30
N LEU A 232 12.85 -23.89 13.86
CA LEU A 232 12.60 -25.33 13.70
C LEU A 232 12.35 -25.71 12.24
N VAL A 233 11.51 -24.96 11.52
CA VAL A 233 11.24 -25.22 10.11
C VAL A 233 12.48 -25.05 9.24
N MET A 234 13.28 -24.02 9.47
CA MET A 234 14.53 -23.84 8.72
C MET A 234 15.54 -24.96 8.96
N LYS A 235 15.52 -25.59 10.12
CA LYS A 235 16.51 -26.59 10.52
C LYS A 235 16.10 -28.02 10.22
N PHE A 236 14.82 -28.33 10.35
CA PHE A 236 14.30 -29.70 10.28
C PHE A 236 13.16 -29.89 9.27
N GLY A 237 12.60 -28.78 8.72
CA GLY A 237 11.49 -28.78 7.77
C GLY A 237 11.91 -28.87 6.36
#